data_d2a433450818a7b2d830632652cf3bdf
#
_entry.id   d2a433450818a7b2d830632652cf3bdf
#
_cell.length_a   1.000
_cell.length_b   1.000
_cell.length_c   1.000
_cell.angle_alpha   90.00
_cell.angle_beta   90.00
_cell.angle_gamma   90.00
#
_symmetry.space_group_name_H-M   'P 1'
#
loop_
_entity.id
_entity.type
_entity.pdbx_description
1 polymer ?
#
loop_
_entity_poly.entity_id
_entity_poly.type
_entity_poly.pdbx_seq_one_letter_code
_entity_poly.pdbx_strand_id
1 'polypeptide(L)'
;MSLHRPYITLTGFITALAFSASAYAGLYGFTSANPYTYEEQILDIKVAPKTIVNYRKAMRDNVVALAEFAKAENKDFEIIAHEGEELLHKSLWEYHLDGYNEARRKGINADDPVFLAHLKQTEPDLAYSASAENYGRHLSGIAVNNRFCGSRKLSPHIKEHGLKIISIDSCSSETELDEAIMNSAGFGSLLYAFVKPETAFRKIKKQPIINENARNIYKVADAANISFFIDDSLYDDKERFLQDIRDSNYDIVVIEPFFRHRKPLSREDVDSLKFKKNGAKRLIFAKMNVSEANRRDYYWRNGWQIDKTPWLARASFTDSDAVITEYWNENWKKVSGLYFKGIVDSGYDGAFLTGLENHVYFEKQTPLE
;
A
#
# COMPACT_ATOMS: atom_id res chain seq x y z
N MET A 1 47.43 11.87 -14.33
CA MET A 1 46.41 11.12 -15.08
C MET A 1 45.14 11.09 -14.23
N SER A 2 44.22 11.99 -14.55
CA SER A 2 42.96 12.19 -13.83
C SER A 2 41.87 11.36 -14.50
N LEU A 3 41.29 10.39 -13.81
CA LEU A 3 40.18 9.60 -14.30
C LEU A 3 38.88 10.34 -13.93
N HIS A 4 38.29 10.98 -14.91
CA HIS A 4 36.93 11.50 -14.86
C HIS A 4 35.94 10.32 -14.85
N ARG A 5 35.19 10.17 -13.78
CA ARG A 5 33.94 9.35 -13.77
C ARG A 5 32.81 10.19 -14.34
N PRO A 6 32.00 9.68 -15.26
CA PRO A 6 30.81 10.39 -15.71
C PRO A 6 29.75 10.36 -14.61
N TYR A 7 29.29 11.53 -14.20
CA TYR A 7 28.06 11.68 -13.42
C TYR A 7 26.87 11.35 -14.32
N ILE A 8 26.17 10.28 -14.01
CA ILE A 8 24.83 10.03 -14.56
C ILE A 8 23.88 10.96 -13.82
N THR A 9 23.44 12.01 -14.51
CA THR A 9 22.39 12.90 -14.05
C THR A 9 21.06 12.14 -14.05
N LEU A 10 20.65 11.62 -12.90
CA LEU A 10 19.31 11.13 -12.63
C LEU A 10 18.40 12.35 -12.40
N THR A 11 18.12 13.09 -13.46
CA THR A 11 17.18 14.22 -13.44
C THR A 11 15.77 13.69 -13.66
N GLY A 12 14.99 13.61 -12.62
CA GLY A 12 13.55 13.42 -12.81
C GLY A 12 12.70 13.12 -11.59
N PHE A 13 13.17 12.43 -10.58
CA PHE A 13 12.27 11.99 -9.51
C PHE A 13 12.83 12.12 -8.07
N ILE A 14 14.12 12.36 -7.90
CA ILE A 14 14.76 12.35 -6.57
C ILE A 14 14.61 13.69 -5.83
N THR A 15 14.28 14.78 -6.51
CA THR A 15 14.16 16.09 -5.87
C THR A 15 12.99 16.23 -4.90
N ALA A 16 12.00 15.33 -4.90
CA ALA A 16 10.88 15.39 -3.95
C ALA A 16 11.18 14.69 -2.60
N LEU A 17 12.21 13.84 -2.53
CA LEU A 17 12.57 13.09 -1.32
C LEU A 17 13.95 13.46 -0.73
N ALA A 18 14.72 14.30 -1.41
CA ALA A 18 16.03 14.76 -0.92
C ALA A 18 15.86 15.87 0.14
N PHE A 19 15.28 15.54 1.26
CA PHE A 19 15.36 16.34 2.45
C PHE A 19 16.54 15.87 3.28
N SER A 20 17.40 16.80 3.71
CA SER A 20 18.51 16.45 4.59
C SER A 20 17.96 15.78 5.86
N ALA A 21 18.40 14.59 6.17
CA ALA A 21 17.95 13.78 7.31
C ALA A 21 18.02 14.51 8.65
N SER A 22 18.91 15.50 8.78
CA SER A 22 19.13 16.25 10.03
C SER A 22 18.07 17.30 10.37
N ALA A 23 17.33 17.82 9.39
CA ALA A 23 16.30 18.86 9.65
C ALA A 23 14.93 18.26 10.02
N TYR A 24 14.71 16.97 9.75
CA TYR A 24 13.40 16.33 9.88
C TYR A 24 13.27 15.36 11.05
N ALA A 25 14.36 14.88 11.62
CA ALA A 25 14.32 13.92 12.73
C ALA A 25 13.59 14.45 13.99
N GLY A 26 13.53 15.77 14.17
CA GLY A 26 12.79 16.39 15.28
C GLY A 26 11.36 16.80 14.94
N LEU A 27 11.03 16.98 13.65
CA LEU A 27 9.74 17.55 13.22
C LEU A 27 8.69 16.48 12.89
N TYR A 28 9.12 15.28 12.48
CA TYR A 28 8.23 14.24 11.97
C TYR A 28 8.53 12.85 12.49
N GLY A 29 9.47 12.74 13.45
CA GLY A 29 9.61 11.50 14.21
C GLY A 29 8.31 11.20 14.94
N PHE A 30 7.91 9.95 14.97
CA PHE A 30 6.69 9.51 15.66
C PHE A 30 6.69 9.88 17.17
N THR A 31 7.76 10.44 17.68
CA THR A 31 7.92 10.74 19.11
C THR A 31 7.56 12.14 19.54
N SER A 32 7.50 13.15 18.63
CA SER A 32 7.30 14.55 19.07
C SER A 32 6.78 15.52 18.00
N ALA A 33 6.35 15.05 16.85
CA ALA A 33 5.98 15.94 15.75
C ALA A 33 4.79 16.83 16.10
N ASN A 34 4.99 18.12 15.99
CA ASN A 34 3.89 19.06 15.89
C ASN A 34 3.33 18.98 14.45
N PRO A 35 2.13 18.44 14.23
CA PRO A 35 1.56 18.30 12.90
C PRO A 35 1.33 19.63 12.18
N TYR A 36 1.37 20.74 12.92
CA TYR A 36 1.15 22.09 12.38
C TYR A 36 2.36 22.70 11.67
N THR A 37 3.58 22.25 11.94
CA THR A 37 4.79 22.74 11.26
C THR A 37 4.94 22.22 9.83
N TYR A 38 4.05 21.32 9.44
CA TYR A 38 4.01 20.73 8.11
C TYR A 38 3.40 21.69 7.06
N GLU A 39 2.69 22.73 7.47
CA GLU A 39 1.91 23.60 6.59
C GLU A 39 2.74 24.34 5.52
N GLU A 40 3.92 24.79 5.87
CA GLU A 40 4.74 25.62 5.00
C GLU A 40 5.36 24.86 3.82
N GLN A 41 5.31 23.51 3.85
CA GLN A 41 6.03 22.69 2.87
C GLN A 41 5.14 22.08 1.78
N ILE A 42 3.81 22.16 1.92
CA ILE A 42 2.91 21.72 0.87
C ILE A 42 2.76 22.84 -0.16
N LEU A 43 3.34 22.64 -1.31
CA LEU A 43 3.20 23.56 -2.44
C LEU A 43 1.83 23.32 -3.10
N ASP A 44 1.13 24.40 -3.39
CA ASP A 44 -0.09 24.39 -4.19
C ASP A 44 0.30 24.27 -5.68
N ILE A 45 0.56 23.04 -6.12
CA ILE A 45 0.95 22.75 -7.51
C ILE A 45 -0.32 22.63 -8.34
N LYS A 46 -0.60 23.63 -9.17
CA LYS A 46 -1.65 23.54 -10.19
C LYS A 46 -1.22 22.59 -11.30
N VAL A 47 -1.89 21.46 -11.43
CA VAL A 47 -1.67 20.50 -12.53
C VAL A 47 -2.34 21.04 -13.79
N ALA A 48 -1.62 21.03 -14.90
CA ALA A 48 -2.15 21.45 -16.20
C ALA A 48 -3.30 20.52 -16.66
N PRO A 49 -4.50 21.04 -16.99
CA PRO A 49 -5.75 20.25 -16.99
C PRO A 49 -6.01 19.40 -18.23
N LYS A 50 -5.06 19.06 -19.08
CA LYS A 50 -5.35 18.42 -20.39
C LYS A 50 -4.60 17.13 -20.74
N THR A 51 -3.89 16.52 -19.82
CA THR A 51 -3.20 15.27 -20.09
C THR A 51 -3.83 14.17 -19.25
N ILE A 52 -4.32 13.10 -19.89
CA ILE A 52 -4.77 11.93 -19.17
C ILE A 52 -3.54 11.28 -18.52
N VAL A 53 -3.57 11.16 -17.20
CA VAL A 53 -2.51 10.52 -16.42
C VAL A 53 -2.58 9.02 -16.63
N ASN A 54 -1.45 8.35 -16.80
CA ASN A 54 -1.41 6.90 -16.67
C ASN A 54 -1.52 6.55 -15.17
N TYR A 55 -2.75 6.33 -14.71
CA TYR A 55 -3.05 6.12 -13.30
C TYR A 55 -2.40 4.85 -12.74
N ARG A 56 -2.36 3.77 -13.52
CA ARG A 56 -1.69 2.51 -13.10
C ARG A 56 -0.18 2.72 -12.96
N LYS A 57 0.44 3.37 -13.95
CA LYS A 57 1.87 3.69 -13.87
C LYS A 57 2.18 4.60 -12.68
N ALA A 58 1.37 5.62 -12.45
CA ALA A 58 1.56 6.53 -11.32
C ALA A 58 1.44 5.78 -9.96
N MET A 59 0.52 4.81 -9.84
CA MET A 59 0.41 3.98 -8.64
C MET A 59 1.63 3.08 -8.46
N ARG A 60 2.08 2.40 -9.53
CA ARG A 60 3.32 1.61 -9.51
C ARG A 60 4.52 2.44 -9.08
N ASP A 61 4.69 3.62 -9.69
CA ASP A 61 5.80 4.52 -9.41
C ASP A 61 5.81 4.97 -7.94
N ASN A 62 4.63 5.23 -7.34
CA ASN A 62 4.52 5.56 -5.93
C ASN A 62 4.98 4.39 -5.03
N VAL A 63 4.50 3.18 -5.28
CA VAL A 63 4.89 2.00 -4.50
C VAL A 63 6.38 1.73 -4.64
N VAL A 64 6.93 1.81 -5.86
CA VAL A 64 8.36 1.63 -6.13
C VAL A 64 9.18 2.67 -5.37
N ALA A 65 8.79 3.94 -5.42
CA ALA A 65 9.51 5.02 -4.73
C ALA A 65 9.53 4.81 -3.20
N LEU A 66 8.41 4.37 -2.61
CA LEU A 66 8.34 4.04 -1.19
C LEU A 66 9.25 2.83 -0.86
N ALA A 67 9.22 1.79 -1.69
CA ALA A 67 10.04 0.60 -1.48
C ALA A 67 11.54 0.90 -1.60
N GLU A 68 11.95 1.68 -2.60
CA GLU A 68 13.34 2.12 -2.79
C GLU A 68 13.83 2.97 -1.62
N PHE A 69 13.00 3.93 -1.17
CA PHE A 69 13.30 4.73 0.02
C PHE A 69 13.50 3.83 1.25
N ALA A 70 12.58 2.92 1.53
CA ALA A 70 12.68 2.04 2.69
C ALA A 70 13.91 1.13 2.62
N LYS A 71 14.23 0.56 1.45
CA LYS A 71 15.39 -0.32 1.27
C LYS A 71 16.73 0.41 1.35
N ALA A 72 16.74 1.71 1.08
CA ALA A 72 17.93 2.54 1.29
C ALA A 72 18.26 2.70 2.80
N GLU A 73 17.24 2.75 3.66
CA GLU A 73 17.37 2.87 5.11
C GLU A 73 17.48 1.48 5.80
N ASN A 74 16.73 0.50 5.30
CA ASN A 74 16.71 -0.87 5.78
C ASN A 74 16.55 -1.84 4.59
N LYS A 75 17.65 -2.50 4.19
CA LYS A 75 17.68 -3.43 3.04
C LYS A 75 16.70 -4.61 3.17
N ASP A 76 16.34 -4.96 4.40
CA ASP A 76 15.46 -6.10 4.70
C ASP A 76 13.99 -5.67 4.83
N PHE A 77 13.67 -4.38 4.58
CA PHE A 77 12.29 -3.87 4.62
C PHE A 77 11.46 -4.47 3.49
N GLU A 78 10.27 -4.97 3.81
CA GLU A 78 9.41 -5.68 2.87
C GLU A 78 8.09 -4.95 2.61
N ILE A 79 7.57 -5.08 1.39
CA ILE A 79 6.30 -4.49 0.98
C ILE A 79 5.31 -5.59 0.64
N ILE A 80 4.12 -5.52 1.24
CA ILE A 80 2.95 -6.30 0.87
C ILE A 80 1.92 -5.34 0.27
N ALA A 81 1.49 -5.64 -0.96
CA ALA A 81 0.46 -4.87 -1.65
C ALA A 81 -0.92 -5.53 -1.45
N HIS A 82 -1.93 -4.76 -1.06
CA HIS A 82 -3.31 -5.22 -0.95
C HIS A 82 -4.10 -4.79 -2.18
N GLU A 83 -4.75 -5.74 -2.86
CA GLU A 83 -5.56 -5.53 -4.08
C GLU A 83 -4.80 -4.89 -5.26
N GLY A 84 -3.46 -5.05 -5.28
CA GLY A 84 -2.59 -4.48 -6.31
C GLY A 84 -2.17 -5.46 -7.42
N GLU A 85 -2.83 -6.60 -7.58
CA GLU A 85 -2.44 -7.65 -8.54
C GLU A 85 -2.60 -7.22 -9.99
N GLU A 86 -3.58 -6.34 -10.28
CA GLU A 86 -3.80 -5.80 -11.62
C GLU A 86 -2.70 -4.84 -12.07
N LEU A 87 -1.86 -4.38 -11.14
CA LEU A 87 -0.70 -3.55 -11.44
C LEU A 87 0.53 -4.37 -11.88
N LEU A 88 0.49 -5.70 -11.78
CA LEU A 88 1.58 -6.59 -12.21
C LEU A 88 1.69 -6.76 -13.73
N HIS A 89 0.78 -6.19 -14.50
CA HIS A 89 0.79 -6.25 -15.96
C HIS A 89 0.28 -4.95 -16.58
N LYS A 90 0.52 -4.77 -17.88
CA LYS A 90 -0.04 -3.68 -18.66
C LYS A 90 -1.51 -3.99 -18.98
N SER A 91 -2.41 -3.06 -18.65
CA SER A 91 -3.84 -3.24 -18.90
C SER A 91 -4.25 -2.80 -20.31
N LEU A 92 -5.44 -3.23 -20.73
CA LEU A 92 -6.06 -2.75 -21.97
C LEU A 92 -6.27 -1.23 -21.95
N TRP A 93 -6.65 -0.67 -20.80
CA TRP A 93 -6.80 0.78 -20.62
C TRP A 93 -5.47 1.52 -20.89
N GLU A 94 -4.35 1.01 -20.39
CA GLU A 94 -3.02 1.61 -20.64
C GLU A 94 -2.65 1.56 -22.13
N TYR A 95 -3.03 0.49 -22.81
CA TYR A 95 -2.85 0.40 -24.26
C TYR A 95 -3.67 1.47 -25.00
N HIS A 96 -4.95 1.63 -24.65
CA HIS A 96 -5.79 2.67 -25.21
C HIS A 96 -5.24 4.07 -24.93
N LEU A 97 -4.70 4.30 -23.73
CA LEU A 97 -4.04 5.55 -23.38
C LEU A 97 -2.82 5.84 -24.27
N ASP A 98 -2.00 4.83 -24.54
CA ASP A 98 -0.85 4.98 -25.43
C ASP A 98 -1.30 5.35 -26.86
N GLY A 99 -2.31 4.68 -27.39
CA GLY A 99 -2.90 4.99 -28.71
C GLY A 99 -3.52 6.40 -28.75
N TYR A 100 -4.24 6.79 -27.71
CA TYR A 100 -4.81 8.13 -27.54
C TYR A 100 -3.73 9.20 -27.55
N ASN A 101 -2.67 9.03 -26.77
CA ASN A 101 -1.56 9.98 -26.69
C ASN A 101 -0.76 10.04 -28.01
N GLU A 102 -0.60 8.90 -28.69
CA GLU A 102 0.04 8.83 -30.00
C GLU A 102 -0.76 9.62 -31.06
N ALA A 103 -2.09 9.46 -31.08
CA ALA A 103 -2.98 10.20 -31.98
C ALA A 103 -2.83 11.73 -31.76
N ARG A 104 -2.84 12.17 -30.52
CA ARG A 104 -2.66 13.59 -30.16
C ARG A 104 -1.30 14.12 -30.61
N ARG A 105 -0.23 13.38 -30.44
CA ARG A 105 1.11 13.77 -30.93
C ARG A 105 1.15 13.92 -32.45
N LYS A 106 0.36 13.14 -33.18
CA LYS A 106 0.23 13.23 -34.64
C LYS A 106 -0.75 14.31 -35.10
N GLY A 107 -1.34 15.07 -34.19
CA GLY A 107 -2.34 16.09 -34.52
C GLY A 107 -3.72 15.54 -34.90
N ILE A 108 -3.98 14.27 -34.61
CA ILE A 108 -5.29 13.65 -34.78
C ILE A 108 -6.20 14.07 -33.60
N ASN A 109 -7.48 14.34 -33.90
CA ASN A 109 -8.47 14.59 -32.84
C ASN A 109 -8.75 13.29 -32.08
N ALA A 110 -8.02 13.04 -31.00
CA ALA A 110 -8.14 11.83 -30.20
C ALA A 110 -9.44 11.78 -29.37
N ASP A 111 -10.17 12.88 -29.25
CA ASP A 111 -11.49 12.95 -28.60
C ASP A 111 -12.65 12.65 -29.57
N ASP A 112 -12.36 12.41 -30.86
CA ASP A 112 -13.37 12.03 -31.84
C ASP A 112 -14.03 10.69 -31.48
N PRO A 113 -15.38 10.63 -31.40
CA PRO A 113 -16.08 9.41 -30.98
C PRO A 113 -15.80 8.17 -31.88
N VAL A 114 -15.58 8.38 -33.19
CA VAL A 114 -15.29 7.29 -34.13
C VAL A 114 -13.89 6.76 -33.88
N PHE A 115 -12.92 7.65 -33.66
CA PHE A 115 -11.56 7.27 -33.29
C PHE A 115 -11.53 6.49 -31.97
N LEU A 116 -12.22 6.99 -30.92
CA LEU A 116 -12.30 6.33 -29.63
C LEU A 116 -12.95 4.94 -29.73
N ALA A 117 -14.05 4.81 -30.50
CA ALA A 117 -14.69 3.51 -30.73
C ALA A 117 -13.77 2.52 -31.44
N HIS A 118 -13.01 2.98 -32.44
CA HIS A 118 -12.03 2.13 -33.13
C HIS A 118 -10.88 1.72 -32.19
N LEU A 119 -10.35 2.66 -31.42
CA LEU A 119 -9.28 2.40 -30.47
C LEU A 119 -9.67 1.33 -29.45
N LYS A 120 -10.89 1.40 -28.91
CA LYS A 120 -11.42 0.45 -27.91
C LYS A 120 -11.69 -0.95 -28.48
N GLN A 121 -11.86 -1.09 -29.78
CA GLN A 121 -12.03 -2.39 -30.44
C GLN A 121 -10.72 -3.09 -30.76
N THR A 122 -9.58 -2.40 -30.61
CA THR A 122 -8.27 -2.96 -30.91
C THR A 122 -7.83 -3.87 -29.76
N GLU A 123 -7.60 -5.15 -30.06
CA GLU A 123 -7.01 -6.12 -29.13
C GLU A 123 -5.50 -6.14 -29.31
N PRO A 124 -4.74 -5.63 -28.36
CA PRO A 124 -3.29 -5.60 -28.44
C PRO A 124 -2.66 -6.88 -27.88
N ASP A 125 -1.41 -7.12 -28.25
CA ASP A 125 -0.54 -7.97 -27.48
C ASP A 125 -0.09 -7.22 -26.21
N LEU A 126 -0.62 -7.60 -25.06
CA LEU A 126 -0.39 -6.94 -23.75
C LEU A 126 0.89 -7.42 -23.04
N ALA A 127 1.83 -8.00 -23.78
CA ALA A 127 2.87 -8.86 -23.22
C ALA A 127 3.82 -8.23 -22.22
N TYR A 128 4.27 -6.99 -22.36
CA TYR A 128 5.34 -6.48 -21.47
C TYR A 128 5.15 -5.03 -21.03
N SER A 129 5.42 -4.78 -19.74
CA SER A 129 5.54 -3.42 -19.20
C SER A 129 6.70 -3.33 -18.20
N ALA A 130 7.72 -2.55 -18.53
CA ALA A 130 8.85 -2.32 -17.63
C ALA A 130 8.41 -1.73 -16.27
N SER A 131 7.35 -0.91 -16.25
CA SER A 131 6.80 -0.35 -15.02
C SER A 131 6.12 -1.42 -14.16
N ALA A 132 5.36 -2.35 -14.77
CA ALA A 132 4.73 -3.46 -14.06
C ALA A 132 5.77 -4.44 -13.51
N GLU A 133 6.78 -4.78 -14.31
CA GLU A 133 7.89 -5.62 -13.90
C GLU A 133 8.66 -5.00 -12.73
N ASN A 134 8.94 -3.69 -12.78
CA ASN A 134 9.62 -2.99 -11.70
C ASN A 134 8.77 -2.98 -10.42
N TYR A 135 7.46 -2.79 -10.53
CA TYR A 135 6.54 -2.87 -9.40
C TYR A 135 6.58 -4.26 -8.74
N GLY A 136 6.41 -5.34 -9.52
CA GLY A 136 6.44 -6.71 -9.00
C GLY A 136 7.73 -7.05 -8.25
N ARG A 137 8.89 -6.61 -8.76
CA ARG A 137 10.21 -6.82 -8.12
C ARG A 137 10.39 -6.13 -6.77
N HIS A 138 9.59 -5.10 -6.48
CA HIS A 138 9.67 -4.39 -5.20
C HIS A 138 8.72 -4.94 -4.14
N LEU A 139 7.86 -5.91 -4.50
CA LEU A 139 6.95 -6.56 -3.56
C LEU A 139 7.53 -7.85 -2.99
N SER A 140 7.13 -8.17 -1.77
CA SER A 140 7.39 -9.45 -1.11
C SER A 140 6.14 -10.33 -1.07
N GLY A 141 4.96 -9.72 -1.17
CA GLY A 141 3.70 -10.43 -1.19
C GLY A 141 2.54 -9.61 -1.74
N ILE A 142 1.48 -10.30 -2.09
CA ILE A 142 0.20 -9.74 -2.51
C ILE A 142 -0.91 -10.28 -1.61
N ALA A 143 -1.70 -9.37 -1.06
CA ALA A 143 -2.89 -9.69 -0.30
C ALA A 143 -4.14 -9.46 -1.15
N VAL A 144 -5.04 -10.41 -1.17
CA VAL A 144 -6.30 -10.38 -1.93
C VAL A 144 -7.46 -10.74 -1.03
N ASN A 145 -8.64 -10.18 -1.31
CA ASN A 145 -9.83 -10.48 -0.54
C ASN A 145 -10.60 -11.69 -1.13
N ASN A 146 -11.16 -12.51 -0.24
CA ASN A 146 -12.15 -13.55 -0.56
C ASN A 146 -11.71 -14.56 -1.65
N ARG A 147 -10.46 -15.03 -1.58
CA ARG A 147 -9.98 -16.04 -2.48
C ARG A 147 -10.61 -17.41 -2.24
N PHE A 148 -10.66 -17.84 -0.98
CA PHE A 148 -11.12 -19.17 -0.61
C PHE A 148 -12.60 -19.19 -0.25
N CYS A 149 -13.11 -18.18 0.47
CA CYS A 149 -14.53 -18.05 0.82
C CYS A 149 -15.36 -17.34 -0.25
N GLY A 150 -14.73 -16.72 -1.27
CA GLY A 150 -15.42 -16.04 -2.38
C GLY A 150 -15.08 -16.56 -3.77
N SER A 151 -14.27 -17.62 -3.86
CA SER A 151 -13.86 -18.26 -5.14
C SER A 151 -13.14 -17.30 -6.12
N ARG A 152 -12.42 -16.30 -5.63
CA ARG A 152 -11.70 -15.34 -6.47
C ARG A 152 -10.56 -16.00 -7.23
N LYS A 153 -10.51 -15.77 -8.52
CA LYS A 153 -9.37 -16.17 -9.37
C LYS A 153 -8.24 -15.16 -9.23
N LEU A 154 -7.03 -15.64 -9.09
CA LEU A 154 -5.84 -14.80 -9.04
C LEU A 154 -5.28 -14.52 -10.41
N SER A 155 -4.65 -13.36 -10.55
CA SER A 155 -3.81 -13.06 -11.70
C SER A 155 -2.64 -14.06 -11.80
N PRO A 156 -2.37 -14.63 -12.99
CA PRO A 156 -1.22 -15.51 -13.20
C PRO A 156 0.11 -14.80 -12.91
N HIS A 157 0.18 -13.49 -13.09
CA HIS A 157 1.39 -12.68 -12.90
C HIS A 157 1.91 -12.68 -11.46
N ILE A 158 1.09 -13.00 -10.46
CA ILE A 158 1.55 -13.15 -9.07
C ILE A 158 2.63 -14.24 -8.95
N LYS A 159 2.43 -15.38 -9.64
CA LYS A 159 3.39 -16.49 -9.63
C LYS A 159 4.65 -16.16 -10.40
N GLU A 160 4.56 -15.41 -11.48
CA GLU A 160 5.69 -14.99 -12.31
C GLU A 160 6.70 -14.17 -11.50
N HIS A 161 6.21 -13.36 -10.55
CA HIS A 161 7.05 -12.56 -9.66
C HIS A 161 7.47 -13.30 -8.37
N GLY A 162 7.03 -14.55 -8.15
CA GLY A 162 7.35 -15.32 -6.94
C GLY A 162 6.80 -14.73 -5.65
N LEU A 163 5.71 -13.96 -5.72
CA LEU A 163 5.13 -13.26 -4.58
C LEU A 163 4.40 -14.21 -3.62
N LYS A 164 4.56 -13.97 -2.32
CA LYS A 164 3.75 -14.65 -1.30
C LYS A 164 2.30 -14.21 -1.41
N ILE A 165 1.40 -15.18 -1.54
CA ILE A 165 -0.04 -14.92 -1.59
C ILE A 165 -0.58 -14.87 -0.17
N ILE A 166 -1.37 -13.84 0.12
CA ILE A 166 -2.09 -13.65 1.38
C ILE A 166 -3.57 -13.53 1.03
N SER A 167 -4.42 -14.32 1.68
CA SER A 167 -5.86 -14.20 1.51
C SER A 167 -6.51 -13.66 2.77
N ILE A 168 -7.39 -12.67 2.59
CA ILE A 168 -8.20 -12.06 3.66
C ILE A 168 -9.65 -12.42 3.36
N ASP A 169 -10.20 -13.39 4.08
CA ASP A 169 -11.47 -14.02 3.73
C ASP A 169 -12.57 -13.77 4.77
N SER A 170 -13.71 -13.29 4.29
CA SER A 170 -14.96 -13.26 5.05
C SER A 170 -15.80 -14.46 4.64
N CYS A 171 -15.88 -15.46 5.52
CA CYS A 171 -16.61 -16.70 5.28
C CYS A 171 -18.03 -16.59 5.83
N SER A 172 -18.99 -17.26 5.18
CA SER A 172 -20.41 -17.24 5.56
C SER A 172 -20.73 -18.21 6.71
N SER A 173 -19.86 -19.19 6.93
CA SER A 173 -20.03 -20.24 7.95
C SER A 173 -18.70 -20.79 8.45
N GLU A 174 -18.72 -21.48 9.60
CA GLU A 174 -17.56 -22.19 10.13
C GLU A 174 -17.12 -23.33 9.18
N THR A 175 -18.06 -24.00 8.50
CA THR A 175 -17.74 -25.02 7.50
C THR A 175 -16.93 -24.45 6.34
N GLU A 176 -17.35 -23.30 5.81
CA GLU A 176 -16.62 -22.61 4.74
C GLU A 176 -15.24 -22.15 5.22
N LEU A 177 -15.13 -21.71 6.48
CA LEU A 177 -13.85 -21.37 7.11
C LEU A 177 -12.91 -22.58 7.17
N ASP A 178 -13.40 -23.74 7.59
CA ASP A 178 -12.61 -24.98 7.66
C ASP A 178 -12.13 -25.42 6.27
N GLU A 179 -12.98 -25.33 5.26
CA GLU A 179 -12.63 -25.57 3.86
C GLU A 179 -11.56 -24.59 3.36
N ALA A 180 -11.70 -23.31 3.69
CA ALA A 180 -10.72 -22.27 3.33
C ALA A 180 -9.35 -22.56 3.96
N ILE A 181 -9.32 -23.01 5.23
CA ILE A 181 -8.08 -23.41 5.92
C ILE A 181 -7.39 -24.56 5.19
N MET A 182 -8.13 -25.62 4.86
CA MET A 182 -7.58 -26.78 4.14
C MET A 182 -7.05 -26.39 2.76
N ASN A 183 -7.82 -25.60 2.00
CA ASN A 183 -7.46 -25.18 0.66
C ASN A 183 -6.23 -24.25 0.68
N SER A 184 -6.14 -23.30 1.61
CA SER A 184 -5.02 -22.37 1.71
C SER A 184 -3.68 -23.08 1.94
N ALA A 185 -3.69 -24.13 2.74
CA ALA A 185 -2.50 -24.94 3.00
C ALA A 185 -1.98 -25.62 1.73
N GLY A 186 -2.88 -26.17 0.89
CA GLY A 186 -2.53 -26.77 -0.39
C GLY A 186 -1.90 -25.81 -1.40
N PHE A 187 -2.20 -24.49 -1.31
CA PHE A 187 -1.65 -23.46 -2.16
C PHE A 187 -0.41 -22.73 -1.58
N GLY A 188 0.02 -23.05 -0.34
CA GLY A 188 1.12 -22.34 0.32
C GLY A 188 0.83 -20.87 0.61
N SER A 189 -0.45 -20.49 0.65
CA SER A 189 -0.91 -19.12 0.92
C SER A 189 -1.01 -18.86 2.43
N LEU A 190 -0.77 -17.61 2.85
CA LEU A 190 -1.18 -17.17 4.17
C LEU A 190 -2.68 -16.89 4.16
N LEU A 191 -3.37 -17.31 5.19
CA LEU A 191 -4.81 -17.09 5.35
C LEU A 191 -5.09 -16.30 6.63
N TYR A 192 -5.82 -15.19 6.48
CA TYR A 192 -6.55 -14.54 7.55
C TYR A 192 -8.04 -14.63 7.23
N ALA A 193 -8.78 -15.44 7.99
CA ALA A 193 -10.18 -15.70 7.72
C ALA A 193 -11.04 -15.55 8.98
N PHE A 194 -12.29 -15.12 8.78
CA PHE A 194 -13.25 -14.88 9.85
C PHE A 194 -14.68 -15.11 9.35
N VAL A 195 -15.56 -15.52 10.28
CA VAL A 195 -17.00 -15.67 10.03
C VAL A 195 -17.76 -14.45 10.55
N LYS A 196 -17.21 -13.78 11.59
CA LYS A 196 -17.85 -12.63 12.25
C LYS A 196 -17.10 -11.34 11.97
N PRO A 197 -17.55 -10.54 11.01
CA PRO A 197 -16.84 -9.31 10.63
C PRO A 197 -16.77 -8.27 11.76
N GLU A 198 -17.72 -8.26 12.69
CA GLU A 198 -17.75 -7.33 13.83
C GLU A 198 -16.61 -7.51 14.83
N THR A 199 -15.94 -8.66 14.82
CA THR A 199 -14.76 -8.94 15.65
C THR A 199 -13.45 -8.99 14.87
N ALA A 200 -13.55 -9.06 13.55
CA ALA A 200 -12.40 -9.06 12.68
C ALA A 200 -11.60 -7.76 12.83
N PHE A 201 -10.27 -7.86 12.73
CA PHE A 201 -9.36 -6.73 12.81
C PHE A 201 -9.25 -6.02 14.17
N ARG A 202 -10.17 -6.28 15.12
CA ARG A 202 -10.28 -5.61 16.43
C ARG A 202 -9.62 -6.36 17.57
N LYS A 203 -9.54 -7.68 17.43
CA LYS A 203 -8.95 -8.56 18.45
C LYS A 203 -8.00 -9.54 17.81
N ILE A 204 -6.81 -9.67 18.39
CA ILE A 204 -5.89 -10.71 17.96
C ILE A 204 -6.41 -12.05 18.48
N LYS A 205 -6.62 -13.00 17.57
CA LYS A 205 -7.02 -14.38 17.94
C LYS A 205 -5.81 -15.07 18.53
N LYS A 206 -5.86 -15.42 19.81
CA LYS A 206 -4.71 -16.00 20.51
C LYS A 206 -4.58 -17.50 20.26
N GLN A 207 -5.68 -18.22 20.08
CA GLN A 207 -5.69 -19.67 19.80
C GLN A 207 -7.06 -20.13 19.24
N PRO A 208 -7.12 -21.17 18.38
CA PRO A 208 -5.99 -21.76 17.67
C PRO A 208 -5.48 -20.82 16.56
N ILE A 209 -4.17 -20.78 16.34
CA ILE A 209 -3.54 -20.08 15.22
C ILE A 209 -3.28 -21.09 14.11
N ILE A 210 -3.75 -20.81 12.90
CA ILE A 210 -3.52 -21.67 11.73
C ILE A 210 -2.01 -21.75 11.47
N ASN A 211 -1.47 -22.95 11.34
CA ASN A 211 -0.04 -23.18 11.10
C ASN A 211 0.89 -22.52 12.14
N GLU A 212 0.45 -22.46 13.41
CA GLU A 212 1.28 -21.97 14.51
C GLU A 212 2.63 -22.70 14.57
N ASN A 213 3.70 -21.96 14.81
CA ASN A 213 5.05 -22.52 14.85
C ASN A 213 6.00 -21.69 15.72
N ALA A 214 7.17 -22.28 16.05
CA ALA A 214 8.23 -21.65 16.84
C ALA A 214 9.46 -21.24 15.99
N ARG A 215 9.31 -21.09 14.67
CA ARG A 215 10.40 -20.66 13.79
C ARG A 215 10.62 -19.16 13.91
N ASN A 216 11.87 -18.74 13.79
CA ASN A 216 12.19 -17.33 13.56
C ASN A 216 11.82 -16.96 12.12
N ILE A 217 11.09 -15.87 11.95
CA ILE A 217 10.67 -15.36 10.64
C ILE A 217 11.46 -14.10 10.34
N TYR A 218 12.11 -14.07 9.20
CA TYR A 218 12.92 -12.94 8.72
C TYR A 218 12.43 -12.34 7.41
N LYS A 219 11.60 -13.10 6.67
CA LYS A 219 11.02 -12.69 5.39
C LYS A 219 9.57 -13.13 5.28
N VAL A 220 8.78 -12.38 4.53
CA VAL A 220 7.38 -12.73 4.22
C VAL A 220 7.28 -14.14 3.61
N ALA A 221 8.24 -14.52 2.77
CA ALA A 221 8.28 -15.85 2.14
C ALA A 221 8.33 -17.01 3.15
N ASP A 222 8.95 -16.79 4.32
CA ASP A 222 9.14 -17.82 5.37
C ASP A 222 7.92 -17.99 6.27
N ALA A 223 7.00 -17.02 6.26
CA ALA A 223 5.84 -17.00 7.13
C ALA A 223 4.84 -18.12 6.79
N ALA A 224 4.22 -18.68 7.81
CA ALA A 224 3.17 -19.70 7.72
C ALA A 224 1.79 -19.17 8.16
N ASN A 225 1.73 -18.04 8.86
CA ASN A 225 0.50 -17.42 9.31
C ASN A 225 0.64 -15.90 9.42
N ILE A 226 -0.50 -15.22 9.45
CA ILE A 226 -0.59 -13.75 9.51
C ILE A 226 -1.81 -13.35 10.33
N SER A 227 -1.73 -12.20 11.01
CA SER A 227 -2.87 -11.55 11.65
C SER A 227 -2.92 -10.07 11.31
N PHE A 228 -4.14 -9.55 11.23
CA PHE A 228 -4.43 -8.14 11.07
C PHE A 228 -5.06 -7.60 12.35
N PHE A 229 -4.40 -6.64 12.97
CA PHE A 229 -4.84 -6.00 14.20
C PHE A 229 -4.83 -4.47 13.98
N ILE A 230 -5.76 -4.03 13.12
CA ILE A 230 -5.79 -2.69 12.53
C ILE A 230 -6.97 -1.83 13.01
N ASP A 231 -7.79 -2.33 13.93
CA ASP A 231 -8.83 -1.56 14.60
C ASP A 231 -8.64 -1.66 16.12
N ASP A 232 -8.10 -0.62 16.69
CA ASP A 232 -7.79 -0.51 18.12
C ASP A 232 -8.94 0.07 18.96
N SER A 233 -10.13 0.23 18.37
CA SER A 233 -11.30 0.88 19.00
C SER A 233 -11.77 0.23 20.31
N LEU A 234 -11.42 -1.06 20.52
CA LEU A 234 -11.75 -1.80 21.74
C LEU A 234 -10.73 -1.62 22.89
N TYR A 235 -9.68 -0.85 22.66
CA TYR A 235 -8.60 -0.63 23.63
C TYR A 235 -8.60 0.80 24.12
N ASP A 236 -8.72 0.99 25.44
CA ASP A 236 -8.61 2.31 26.07
C ASP A 236 -7.17 2.70 26.32
N ASP A 237 -6.28 1.71 26.41
CA ASP A 237 -4.87 1.89 26.71
C ASP A 237 -3.98 1.22 25.66
N LYS A 238 -2.95 1.97 25.21
CA LYS A 238 -1.95 1.52 24.23
C LYS A 238 -1.19 0.29 24.72
N GLU A 239 -0.80 0.26 26.00
CA GLU A 239 0.00 -0.85 26.51
C GLU A 239 -0.77 -2.17 26.49
N ARG A 240 -2.07 -2.14 26.79
CA ARG A 240 -2.92 -3.33 26.68
C ARG A 240 -3.07 -3.81 25.24
N PHE A 241 -3.18 -2.89 24.28
CA PHE A 241 -3.15 -3.19 22.87
C PHE A 241 -1.85 -3.91 22.47
N LEU A 242 -0.69 -3.37 22.84
CA LEU A 242 0.61 -3.96 22.57
C LEU A 242 0.79 -5.30 23.27
N GLN A 243 0.29 -5.43 24.52
CA GLN A 243 0.38 -6.69 25.27
C GLN A 243 -0.38 -7.83 24.59
N ASP A 244 -1.56 -7.57 24.05
CA ASP A 244 -2.32 -8.61 23.33
C ASP A 244 -1.56 -9.10 22.09
N ILE A 245 -0.79 -8.24 21.40
CA ILE A 245 0.07 -8.66 20.30
C ILE A 245 1.23 -9.50 20.82
N ARG A 246 1.93 -9.06 21.88
CA ARG A 246 3.05 -9.81 22.51
C ARG A 246 2.64 -11.20 22.97
N ASP A 247 1.39 -11.35 23.42
CA ASP A 247 0.83 -12.63 23.89
C ASP A 247 0.42 -13.59 22.77
N SER A 248 0.76 -13.30 21.52
CA SER A 248 0.41 -14.15 20.36
C SER A 248 1.63 -14.77 19.69
N ASN A 249 1.41 -15.82 18.87
CA ASN A 249 2.47 -16.54 18.16
C ASN A 249 2.38 -16.37 16.61
N TYR A 250 1.75 -15.31 16.12
CA TYR A 250 1.72 -15.04 14.68
C TYR A 250 3.10 -14.74 14.10
N ASP A 251 3.34 -15.20 12.89
CA ASP A 251 4.56 -14.97 12.12
C ASP A 251 4.63 -13.53 11.59
N ILE A 252 3.50 -13.02 11.11
CA ILE A 252 3.33 -11.64 10.66
C ILE A 252 2.15 -11.04 11.40
N VAL A 253 2.34 -9.81 11.90
CA VAL A 253 1.23 -9.01 12.43
C VAL A 253 1.22 -7.66 11.72
N VAL A 254 0.08 -7.33 11.13
CA VAL A 254 -0.19 -6.04 10.48
C VAL A 254 -0.96 -5.16 11.46
N ILE A 255 -0.46 -3.95 11.74
CA ILE A 255 -1.05 -3.01 12.68
C ILE A 255 -1.14 -1.60 12.10
N GLU A 256 -2.03 -0.77 12.64
CA GLU A 256 -1.98 0.67 12.41
C GLU A 256 -0.77 1.27 13.12
N PRO A 257 0.01 2.17 12.47
CA PRO A 257 1.20 2.77 13.10
C PRO A 257 0.87 3.82 14.16
N PHE A 258 -0.40 4.20 14.30
CA PHE A 258 -0.88 5.16 15.28
C PHE A 258 -1.99 4.55 16.14
N PHE A 259 -1.80 4.50 17.43
CA PHE A 259 -2.86 4.15 18.35
C PHE A 259 -3.93 5.25 18.34
N ARG A 260 -5.16 4.87 18.06
CA ARG A 260 -6.34 5.75 17.90
C ARG A 260 -6.10 6.91 16.93
N HIS A 261 -5.43 6.63 15.80
CA HIS A 261 -5.10 7.58 14.73
C HIS A 261 -4.25 8.80 15.14
N ARG A 262 -3.84 8.90 16.41
CA ARG A 262 -3.20 10.11 16.97
C ARG A 262 -1.88 9.85 17.66
N LYS A 263 -1.75 8.75 18.37
CA LYS A 263 -0.57 8.42 19.16
C LYS A 263 0.34 7.48 18.37
N PRO A 264 1.47 7.95 17.84
CA PRO A 264 2.38 7.09 17.11
C PRO A 264 2.93 5.99 18.03
N LEU A 265 3.13 4.81 17.47
CA LEU A 265 3.93 3.77 18.12
C LEU A 265 5.41 4.14 18.00
N SER A 266 6.11 4.21 19.12
CA SER A 266 7.54 4.49 19.14
C SER A 266 8.35 3.30 18.62
N ARG A 267 9.65 3.51 18.37
CA ARG A 267 10.56 2.41 18.00
C ARG A 267 10.58 1.34 19.10
N GLU A 268 10.59 1.74 20.37
CA GLU A 268 10.56 0.82 21.50
C GLU A 268 9.25 0.01 21.53
N ASP A 269 8.11 0.65 21.23
CA ASP A 269 6.84 -0.06 21.10
C ASP A 269 6.95 -1.15 20.01
N VAL A 270 7.40 -0.78 18.80
CA VAL A 270 7.53 -1.69 17.66
C VAL A 270 8.53 -2.81 17.94
N ASP A 271 9.71 -2.48 18.49
CA ASP A 271 10.74 -3.48 18.83
C ASP A 271 10.24 -4.48 19.87
N SER A 272 9.39 -4.06 20.80
CA SER A 272 8.77 -4.95 21.80
C SER A 272 7.82 -5.99 21.20
N LEU A 273 7.34 -5.75 19.97
CA LEU A 273 6.43 -6.63 19.25
C LEU A 273 7.12 -7.68 18.37
N LYS A 274 8.43 -7.54 18.12
CA LYS A 274 9.17 -8.39 17.15
C LYS A 274 9.42 -9.82 17.61
N PHE A 275 8.93 -10.18 18.79
CA PHE A 275 9.01 -11.56 19.29
C PHE A 275 7.62 -12.11 19.55
N LYS A 276 7.43 -13.38 19.17
CA LYS A 276 6.27 -14.18 19.51
C LYS A 276 6.27 -14.48 21.00
N LYS A 277 5.12 -14.85 21.57
CA LYS A 277 5.01 -15.31 22.96
C LYS A 277 5.98 -16.45 23.29
N ASN A 278 6.25 -17.31 22.32
CA ASN A 278 7.18 -18.44 22.47
C ASN A 278 8.67 -18.05 22.32
N GLY A 279 8.99 -16.77 22.13
CA GLY A 279 10.35 -16.22 22.01
C GLY A 279 10.94 -16.22 20.61
N ALA A 280 10.29 -16.81 19.60
CA ALA A 280 10.76 -16.76 18.23
C ALA A 280 10.50 -15.38 17.60
N LYS A 281 11.31 -14.96 16.61
CA LYS A 281 11.11 -13.72 15.86
C LYS A 281 9.87 -13.77 14.97
N ARG A 282 9.21 -12.63 14.84
CA ARG A 282 8.14 -12.36 13.88
C ARG A 282 8.40 -11.06 13.12
N LEU A 283 7.59 -10.79 12.11
CA LEU A 283 7.59 -9.53 11.37
C LEU A 283 6.40 -8.66 11.78
N ILE A 284 6.66 -7.36 11.96
CA ILE A 284 5.65 -6.35 12.26
C ILE A 284 5.54 -5.40 11.08
N PHE A 285 4.35 -5.36 10.48
CA PHE A 285 4.02 -4.53 9.33
C PHE A 285 3.12 -3.36 9.73
N ALA A 286 3.45 -2.16 9.26
CA ALA A 286 2.57 -1.01 9.38
C ALA A 286 1.59 -0.99 8.20
N LYS A 287 0.28 -0.84 8.48
CA LYS A 287 -0.70 -0.55 7.43
C LYS A 287 -0.59 0.90 7.00
N MET A 288 -0.67 1.16 5.70
CA MET A 288 -0.70 2.49 5.11
C MET A 288 -1.59 2.52 3.87
N ASN A 289 -2.47 3.51 3.78
CA ASN A 289 -3.21 3.78 2.55
C ASN A 289 -2.41 4.77 1.68
N VAL A 290 -2.11 4.39 0.43
CA VAL A 290 -1.26 5.20 -0.48
C VAL A 290 -2.04 6.20 -1.32
N SER A 291 -3.37 6.08 -1.36
CA SER A 291 -4.24 6.88 -2.24
C SER A 291 -5.45 7.49 -1.55
N GLU A 292 -5.57 7.35 -0.23
CA GLU A 292 -6.63 7.98 0.55
C GLU A 292 -6.08 8.70 1.76
N ALA A 293 -6.58 9.91 1.98
CA ALA A 293 -6.32 10.69 3.18
C ALA A 293 -7.46 10.47 4.19
N ASN A 294 -7.13 10.20 5.46
CA ASN A 294 -8.15 10.01 6.50
C ASN A 294 -8.26 11.25 7.39
N ARG A 295 -9.50 11.71 7.62
CA ARG A 295 -9.80 12.90 8.42
C ARG A 295 -9.43 12.75 9.89
N ARG A 296 -9.28 11.53 10.38
CA ARG A 296 -8.88 11.25 11.76
C ARG A 296 -7.37 11.29 11.96
N ASP A 297 -6.59 11.17 10.89
CA ASP A 297 -5.14 11.09 10.97
C ASP A 297 -4.50 12.43 11.36
N TYR A 298 -3.32 12.36 11.95
CA TYR A 298 -2.60 13.50 12.51
C TYR A 298 -2.26 14.59 11.48
N TYR A 299 -2.10 14.21 10.21
CA TYR A 299 -1.74 15.14 9.12
C TYR A 299 -2.95 15.89 8.55
N TRP A 300 -4.19 15.45 8.88
CA TRP A 300 -5.38 16.10 8.34
C TRP A 300 -5.55 17.53 8.86
N ARG A 301 -5.93 18.44 7.97
CA ARG A 301 -6.14 19.87 8.26
C ARG A 301 -7.58 20.27 8.13
N ASN A 302 -8.06 21.13 9.03
CA ASN A 302 -9.45 21.61 9.05
C ASN A 302 -9.84 22.38 7.76
N GLY A 303 -8.87 22.93 7.04
CA GLY A 303 -9.09 23.64 5.77
C GLY A 303 -9.19 22.73 4.54
N TRP A 304 -8.85 21.43 4.67
CA TRP A 304 -8.92 20.51 3.56
C TRP A 304 -10.36 20.09 3.29
N GLN A 305 -10.80 20.36 2.07
CA GLN A 305 -12.15 20.05 1.59
C GLN A 305 -12.06 19.55 0.15
N ILE A 306 -12.89 18.56 -0.18
CA ILE A 306 -13.15 18.22 -1.58
C ILE A 306 -13.60 19.51 -2.28
N ASP A 307 -13.26 19.73 -3.52
CA ASP A 307 -13.54 20.94 -4.31
C ASP A 307 -12.68 22.19 -3.99
N LYS A 308 -11.96 22.23 -2.87
CA LYS A 308 -11.07 23.34 -2.52
C LYS A 308 -9.59 22.94 -2.47
N THR A 309 -9.32 21.71 -2.08
CA THR A 309 -7.96 21.15 -2.03
C THR A 309 -7.71 20.36 -3.32
N PRO A 310 -6.82 20.80 -4.21
CA PRO A 310 -6.72 20.27 -5.58
C PRO A 310 -6.47 18.77 -5.71
N TRP A 311 -5.91 18.14 -4.70
CA TRP A 311 -5.58 16.72 -4.70
C TRP A 311 -6.57 15.84 -3.95
N LEU A 312 -7.64 16.39 -3.39
CA LEU A 312 -8.75 15.64 -2.81
C LEU A 312 -9.83 15.41 -3.88
N ALA A 313 -9.99 14.18 -4.33
CA ALA A 313 -10.87 13.87 -5.45
C ALA A 313 -12.31 13.65 -5.02
N ARG A 314 -12.56 12.74 -4.03
CA ARG A 314 -13.89 12.41 -3.55
C ARG A 314 -13.86 11.64 -2.23
N ALA A 315 -15.00 11.55 -1.55
CA ALA A 315 -15.14 10.64 -0.39
C ALA A 315 -14.84 9.18 -0.79
N SER A 316 -14.18 8.44 0.10
CA SER A 316 -13.91 7.01 -0.09
C SER A 316 -15.22 6.21 -0.26
N PHE A 317 -15.12 5.07 -0.93
CA PHE A 317 -16.24 4.15 -1.10
C PHE A 317 -16.46 3.25 0.12
N THR A 318 -15.43 3.09 0.96
CA THR A 318 -15.40 2.09 2.04
C THR A 318 -15.24 2.68 3.42
N ASP A 319 -14.69 3.88 3.56
CA ASP A 319 -14.47 4.58 4.83
C ASP A 319 -15.03 6.02 4.75
N SER A 320 -16.04 6.33 5.54
CA SER A 320 -16.68 7.67 5.59
C SER A 320 -15.73 8.78 6.04
N ASP A 321 -14.67 8.45 6.77
CA ASP A 321 -13.66 9.39 7.23
C ASP A 321 -12.50 9.56 6.24
N ALA A 322 -12.45 8.75 5.19
CA ALA A 322 -11.40 8.81 4.18
C ALA A 322 -11.85 9.55 2.91
N VAL A 323 -10.86 10.10 2.21
CA VAL A 323 -11.02 10.83 0.94
C VAL A 323 -10.00 10.29 -0.06
N ILE A 324 -10.48 9.84 -1.22
CA ILE A 324 -9.62 9.43 -2.34
C ILE A 324 -8.84 10.66 -2.81
N THR A 325 -7.54 10.48 -3.01
CA THR A 325 -6.60 11.53 -3.41
C THR A 325 -6.13 11.34 -4.84
N GLU A 326 -5.76 12.42 -5.49
CA GLU A 326 -4.92 12.37 -6.68
C GLU A 326 -3.50 11.94 -6.26
N TYR A 327 -3.28 10.65 -6.07
CA TYR A 327 -2.05 10.09 -5.52
C TYR A 327 -0.79 10.38 -6.37
N TRP A 328 -0.95 10.87 -7.60
CA TRP A 328 0.14 11.39 -8.45
C TRP A 328 0.47 12.85 -8.16
N ASN A 329 -0.34 13.57 -7.37
CA ASN A 329 -0.14 14.96 -7.02
C ASN A 329 1.01 15.10 -6.01
N GLU A 330 1.91 16.05 -6.26
CA GLU A 330 3.11 16.22 -5.44
C GLU A 330 2.82 16.63 -3.99
N ASN A 331 1.70 17.28 -3.72
CA ASN A 331 1.31 17.62 -2.36
C ASN A 331 0.92 16.35 -1.57
N TRP A 332 0.13 15.45 -2.19
CA TRP A 332 -0.19 14.19 -1.57
C TRP A 332 1.03 13.28 -1.41
N LYS A 333 1.91 13.23 -2.41
CA LYS A 333 3.18 12.46 -2.31
C LYS A 333 4.04 12.94 -1.13
N LYS A 334 4.07 14.24 -0.83
CA LYS A 334 4.76 14.76 0.36
C LYS A 334 4.13 14.27 1.66
N VAL A 335 2.78 14.33 1.76
CA VAL A 335 2.06 13.85 2.95
C VAL A 335 2.31 12.36 3.15
N SER A 336 2.06 11.56 2.13
CA SER A 336 2.22 10.10 2.19
C SER A 336 3.69 9.68 2.38
N GLY A 337 4.63 10.38 1.74
CA GLY A 337 6.06 10.12 1.90
C GLY A 337 6.57 10.37 3.33
N LEU A 338 6.10 11.44 3.97
CA LEU A 338 6.45 11.72 5.37
C LEU A 338 5.81 10.72 6.33
N TYR A 339 4.57 10.33 6.07
CA TYR A 339 3.92 9.27 6.84
C TYR A 339 4.72 7.97 6.74
N PHE A 340 5.11 7.59 5.52
CA PHE A 340 5.89 6.38 5.27
C PHE A 340 7.29 6.45 5.90
N LYS A 341 7.94 7.62 5.82
CA LYS A 341 9.22 7.83 6.51
C LYS A 341 9.11 7.55 8.01
N GLY A 342 8.03 8.02 8.64
CA GLY A 342 7.77 7.72 10.05
C GLY A 342 7.64 6.21 10.32
N ILE A 343 7.02 5.44 9.42
CA ILE A 343 6.96 3.97 9.52
C ILE A 343 8.37 3.37 9.51
N VAL A 344 9.22 3.77 8.57
CA VAL A 344 10.60 3.27 8.46
C VAL A 344 11.42 3.66 9.70
N ASP A 345 11.32 4.92 10.15
CA ASP A 345 12.04 5.43 11.33
C ASP A 345 11.61 4.72 12.62
N SER A 346 10.35 4.28 12.71
CA SER A 346 9.85 3.53 13.87
C SER A 346 10.27 2.06 13.87
N GLY A 347 11.00 1.61 12.86
CA GLY A 347 11.63 0.29 12.84
C GLY A 347 10.70 -0.87 12.51
N TYR A 348 9.57 -0.63 11.84
CA TYR A 348 8.76 -1.71 11.26
C TYR A 348 9.59 -2.57 10.30
N ASP A 349 9.23 -3.85 10.18
CA ASP A 349 9.91 -4.77 9.26
C ASP A 349 9.38 -4.63 7.83
N GLY A 350 8.22 -3.98 7.67
CA GLY A 350 7.62 -3.75 6.35
C GLY A 350 6.38 -2.89 6.42
N ALA A 351 5.80 -2.65 5.23
CA ALA A 351 4.54 -1.94 5.07
C ALA A 351 3.51 -2.79 4.32
N PHE A 352 2.28 -2.75 4.80
CA PHE A 352 1.09 -3.31 4.16
C PHE A 352 0.35 -2.16 3.49
N LEU A 353 0.51 -2.04 2.16
CA LEU A 353 -0.01 -0.92 1.39
C LEU A 353 -1.42 -1.22 0.88
N THR A 354 -2.37 -0.31 1.15
CA THR A 354 -3.77 -0.39 0.72
C THR A 354 -4.13 0.79 -0.19
N GLY A 355 -5.30 0.74 -0.82
CA GLY A 355 -5.79 1.79 -1.72
C GLY A 355 -5.22 1.71 -3.13
N LEU A 356 -4.55 0.61 -3.47
CA LEU A 356 -3.91 0.43 -4.78
C LEU A 356 -4.94 0.33 -5.92
N GLU A 357 -6.14 -0.11 -5.63
CA GLU A 357 -7.27 -0.24 -6.57
C GLU A 357 -7.90 1.09 -6.97
N ASN A 358 -7.62 2.18 -6.28
CA ASN A 358 -8.24 3.48 -6.55
C ASN A 358 -7.88 4.08 -7.93
N HIS A 359 -6.89 3.52 -8.65
CA HIS A 359 -6.65 3.86 -10.05
C HIS A 359 -7.88 3.62 -10.93
N VAL A 360 -8.68 2.59 -10.64
CA VAL A 360 -9.90 2.24 -11.38
C VAL A 360 -10.92 3.38 -11.34
N TYR A 361 -11.05 4.09 -10.21
CA TYR A 361 -11.94 5.25 -10.12
C TYR A 361 -11.58 6.32 -11.15
N PHE A 362 -10.29 6.64 -11.27
CA PHE A 362 -9.82 7.69 -12.19
C PHE A 362 -9.89 7.24 -13.65
N GLU A 363 -9.61 5.98 -13.94
CA GLU A 363 -9.76 5.42 -15.29
C GLU A 363 -11.19 5.61 -15.80
N LYS A 364 -12.20 5.34 -14.97
CA LYS A 364 -13.62 5.50 -15.27
C LYS A 364 -14.05 6.96 -15.53
N GLN A 365 -13.24 7.95 -15.18
CA GLN A 365 -13.51 9.35 -15.48
C GLN A 365 -12.92 9.79 -16.84
N THR A 366 -12.31 8.89 -17.59
CA THR A 366 -11.69 9.19 -18.88
C THR A 366 -12.54 8.73 -20.05
N PRO A 367 -12.38 9.30 -21.27
CA PRO A 367 -13.09 8.85 -22.46
C PRO A 367 -12.63 7.46 -22.94
N LEU A 368 -11.61 6.86 -22.30
CA LEU A 368 -11.03 5.57 -22.67
C LEU A 368 -11.74 4.36 -22.02
N GLU A 369 -12.63 4.62 -21.08
CA GLU A 369 -13.45 3.58 -20.44
C GLU A 369 -14.66 3.18 -21.28
#